data_36ef6b256f22631a0a848e1aafa3a07b
#
_entry.id   36ef6b256f22631a0a848e1aafa3a07b
#
_cell.length_a   1.000
_cell.length_b   1.000
_cell.length_c   1.000
_cell.angle_alpha   90.00
_cell.angle_beta   90.00
_cell.angle_gamma   90.00
#
_symmetry.space_group_name_H-M   'P 1'
#
loop_
_entity.id
_entity.type
_entity.pdbx_description
1 polymer ?
#
loop_
_entity_poly.entity_id
_entity_poly.type
_entity_poly.pdbx_seq_one_letter_code
_entity_poly.pdbx_strand_id
1 'polypeptide(L)'
;MSDIHFGGEDAAAVAAATAFANAAPFDLLVLTGDLTQFGHHDEFAAVERWIAQLPRPLLATPGNHDTPWMGVPERIAAPFARYAKAVGPPDAERFETDALLVRTINSARGWQIRLNWSKGHISRLQAMKAVRRMETAAPDALRVIACHHPLMEAVGGPMTARVRGGRYAASRLAAAGVDVVMTGHLHAPFVQPLPFGDGMTYAVGAGTLSLRERGSAPGFNVIETLGDELSVTAMAWDGKALAAERTWLVPLRPRPGKGNRDSWKSTPRPFCKSAS
;
A
#
# COMPACT_ATOMS: atom_id res chain seq x y z
N MET A 1 -0.92 -2.11 5.13
CA MET A 1 0.02 -3.22 5.46
C MET A 1 0.70 -3.69 4.19
N SER A 2 1.92 -4.22 4.26
CA SER A 2 2.70 -4.68 3.10
C SER A 2 3.76 -5.70 3.53
N ASP A 3 4.27 -6.46 2.56
CA ASP A 3 5.49 -7.26 2.73
C ASP A 3 5.39 -8.23 3.94
N ILE A 4 4.32 -9.02 3.96
CA ILE A 4 4.04 -9.98 5.04
C ILE A 4 5.01 -11.16 4.94
N HIS A 5 5.26 -11.62 3.68
CA HIS A 5 6.16 -12.70 3.35
C HIS A 5 5.87 -14.01 4.10
N PHE A 6 4.61 -14.51 4.06
CA PHE A 6 4.30 -15.81 4.65
C PHE A 6 5.30 -16.86 4.17
N GLY A 7 5.89 -17.59 5.12
CA GLY A 7 7.09 -18.42 4.96
C GLY A 7 8.38 -17.75 5.46
N GLY A 8 8.31 -16.47 5.85
CA GLY A 8 9.37 -15.64 6.44
C GLY A 8 8.80 -14.48 7.25
N GLU A 9 7.52 -14.59 7.66
CA GLU A 9 6.83 -13.60 8.45
C GLU A 9 7.36 -13.53 9.89
N ASP A 10 7.22 -12.37 10.54
CA ASP A 10 7.23 -12.28 11.99
C ASP A 10 5.82 -12.59 12.51
N ALA A 11 5.63 -13.82 12.98
CA ALA A 11 4.31 -14.30 13.40
C ALA A 11 3.70 -13.47 14.54
N ALA A 12 4.52 -12.92 15.45
CA ALA A 12 4.04 -12.07 16.53
C ALA A 12 3.61 -10.70 16.03
N ALA A 13 4.39 -10.08 15.13
CA ALA A 13 4.05 -8.83 14.49
C ALA A 13 2.77 -8.96 13.63
N VAL A 14 2.62 -10.05 12.87
CA VAL A 14 1.41 -10.35 12.08
C VAL A 14 0.20 -10.51 12.98
N ALA A 15 0.32 -11.26 14.10
CA ALA A 15 -0.77 -11.42 15.05
C ALA A 15 -1.18 -10.09 15.70
N ALA A 16 -0.20 -9.26 16.11
CA ALA A 16 -0.44 -7.94 16.68
C ALA A 16 -1.11 -6.99 15.65
N ALA A 17 -0.64 -6.97 14.40
CA ALA A 17 -1.23 -6.18 13.33
C ALA A 17 -2.66 -6.63 12.99
N THR A 18 -2.94 -7.94 13.04
CA THR A 18 -4.27 -8.50 12.86
C THR A 18 -5.22 -8.09 13.99
N ALA A 19 -4.76 -8.16 15.23
CA ALA A 19 -5.53 -7.73 16.40
C ALA A 19 -5.84 -6.23 16.32
N PHE A 20 -4.86 -5.40 15.96
CA PHE A 20 -5.04 -3.97 15.75
C PHE A 20 -6.09 -3.70 14.66
N ALA A 21 -5.98 -4.36 13.51
CA ALA A 21 -6.92 -4.18 12.42
C ALA A 21 -8.36 -4.56 12.80
N ASN A 22 -8.55 -5.59 13.65
CA ASN A 22 -9.89 -5.98 14.11
C ASN A 22 -10.45 -5.08 15.22
N ALA A 23 -9.61 -4.33 15.92
CA ALA A 23 -10.02 -3.46 17.02
C ALA A 23 -10.21 -1.99 16.59
N ALA A 24 -9.45 -1.51 15.61
CA ALA A 24 -9.48 -0.13 15.17
C ALA A 24 -10.59 0.12 14.13
N PRO A 25 -11.33 1.23 14.21
CA PRO A 25 -12.23 1.63 13.14
C PRO A 25 -11.41 2.16 11.96
N PHE A 26 -11.72 1.70 10.75
CA PHE A 26 -11.17 2.26 9.49
C PHE A 26 -12.15 2.01 8.34
N ASP A 27 -12.03 2.82 7.29
CA ASP A 27 -12.88 2.71 6.11
C ASP A 27 -12.42 1.60 5.18
N LEU A 28 -11.11 1.33 5.13
CA LEU A 28 -10.49 0.39 4.20
C LEU A 28 -9.17 -0.15 4.71
N LEU A 29 -8.95 -1.45 4.61
CA LEU A 29 -7.65 -2.09 4.76
C LEU A 29 -7.01 -2.30 3.39
N VAL A 30 -5.75 -1.88 3.22
CA VAL A 30 -5.01 -2.04 1.96
C VAL A 30 -3.76 -2.89 2.17
N LEU A 31 -3.62 -3.94 1.36
CA LEU A 31 -2.44 -4.80 1.30
C LEU A 31 -1.65 -4.49 0.02
N THR A 32 -0.42 -3.96 0.17
CA THR A 32 0.39 -3.51 -0.97
C THR A 32 1.44 -4.53 -1.44
N GLY A 33 1.09 -5.82 -1.37
CA GLY A 33 1.84 -6.91 -2.00
C GLY A 33 2.93 -7.56 -1.15
N ASP A 34 3.64 -8.51 -1.78
CA ASP A 34 4.61 -9.41 -1.16
C ASP A 34 3.99 -10.14 0.05
N LEU A 35 2.83 -10.77 -0.18
CA LEU A 35 2.12 -11.55 0.83
C LEU A 35 2.83 -12.87 1.11
N THR A 36 3.50 -13.45 0.09
CA THR A 36 4.26 -14.69 0.18
C THR A 36 5.77 -14.45 0.10
N GLN A 37 6.57 -15.40 0.58
CA GLN A 37 8.03 -15.33 0.51
C GLN A 37 8.56 -15.81 -0.86
N PHE A 38 7.99 -16.89 -1.40
CA PHE A 38 8.43 -17.54 -2.65
C PHE A 38 7.29 -17.86 -3.61
N GLY A 39 6.06 -17.48 -3.29
CA GLY A 39 4.87 -17.79 -4.09
C GLY A 39 4.52 -19.28 -4.07
N HIS A 40 4.85 -20.02 -3.02
CA HIS A 40 4.51 -21.43 -2.86
C HIS A 40 3.02 -21.62 -2.52
N HIS A 41 2.50 -22.82 -2.77
CA HIS A 41 1.09 -23.13 -2.51
C HIS A 41 0.72 -23.10 -1.03
N ASP A 42 1.59 -23.56 -0.16
CA ASP A 42 1.43 -23.54 1.29
C ASP A 42 1.48 -22.12 1.86
N GLU A 43 2.34 -21.25 1.31
CA GLU A 43 2.38 -19.83 1.64
C GLU A 43 1.07 -19.15 1.25
N PHE A 44 0.54 -19.38 0.04
CA PHE A 44 -0.77 -18.86 -0.37
C PHE A 44 -1.92 -19.42 0.47
N ALA A 45 -1.85 -20.68 0.91
CA ALA A 45 -2.84 -21.22 1.84
C ALA A 45 -2.78 -20.52 3.22
N ALA A 46 -1.58 -20.10 3.67
CA ALA A 46 -1.44 -19.27 4.86
C ALA A 46 -2.01 -17.86 4.65
N VAL A 47 -1.74 -17.23 3.51
CA VAL A 47 -2.33 -15.93 3.11
C VAL A 47 -3.85 -16.00 3.14
N GLU A 48 -4.46 -17.02 2.53
CA GLU A 48 -5.93 -17.19 2.48
C GLU A 48 -6.52 -17.28 3.89
N ARG A 49 -5.93 -18.11 4.77
CA ARG A 49 -6.37 -18.24 6.17
C ARG A 49 -6.22 -16.93 6.95
N TRP A 50 -5.15 -16.17 6.70
CA TRP A 50 -4.92 -14.89 7.35
C TRP A 50 -5.89 -13.81 6.87
N ILE A 51 -6.09 -13.67 5.56
CA ILE A 51 -7.04 -12.70 4.98
C ILE A 51 -8.47 -12.96 5.46
N ALA A 52 -8.84 -14.21 5.71
CA ALA A 52 -10.15 -14.56 6.26
C ALA A 52 -10.37 -14.03 7.70
N GLN A 53 -9.30 -13.71 8.43
CA GLN A 53 -9.35 -13.13 9.78
C GLN A 53 -9.38 -11.60 9.77
N LEU A 54 -9.09 -10.99 8.63
CA LEU A 54 -9.02 -9.53 8.51
C LEU A 54 -10.42 -8.92 8.31
N PRO A 55 -10.64 -7.71 8.84
CA PRO A 55 -11.91 -7.02 8.65
C PRO A 55 -12.08 -6.53 7.21
N ARG A 56 -13.32 -6.22 6.86
CA ARG A 56 -13.70 -5.71 5.55
C ARG A 56 -14.24 -4.28 5.67
N PRO A 57 -14.10 -3.45 4.61
CA PRO A 57 -13.57 -3.78 3.28
C PRO A 57 -12.04 -3.88 3.24
N LEU A 58 -11.53 -4.73 2.31
CA LEU A 58 -10.11 -4.97 2.09
C LEU A 58 -9.80 -4.92 0.59
N LEU A 59 -8.73 -4.23 0.20
CA LEU A 59 -8.12 -4.28 -1.12
C LEU A 59 -6.70 -4.83 -1.06
N ALA A 60 -6.31 -5.58 -2.09
CA ALA A 60 -4.95 -6.10 -2.19
C ALA A 60 -4.38 -5.94 -3.60
N THR A 61 -3.07 -5.81 -3.72
CA THR A 61 -2.33 -5.87 -4.99
C THR A 61 -1.13 -6.79 -4.83
N PRO A 62 -0.75 -7.59 -5.84
CA PRO A 62 0.39 -8.48 -5.69
C PRO A 62 1.72 -7.74 -5.73
N GLY A 63 2.72 -8.30 -5.04
CA GLY A 63 4.13 -7.94 -5.17
C GLY A 63 4.93 -8.90 -6.04
N ASN A 64 6.24 -8.73 -6.08
CA ASN A 64 7.11 -9.58 -6.90
C ASN A 64 7.35 -10.97 -6.29
N HIS A 65 7.21 -11.12 -4.98
CA HIS A 65 7.27 -12.40 -4.29
C HIS A 65 5.99 -13.22 -4.43
N ASP A 66 4.87 -12.61 -4.81
CA ASP A 66 3.59 -13.29 -5.06
C ASP A 66 3.52 -13.99 -6.43
N THR A 67 4.67 -14.22 -7.04
CA THR A 67 4.83 -15.03 -8.26
C THR A 67 5.65 -16.28 -7.96
N PRO A 68 5.38 -17.44 -8.60
CA PRO A 68 6.14 -18.66 -8.34
C PRO A 68 7.66 -18.46 -8.47
N TRP A 69 8.42 -18.72 -7.39
CA TRP A 69 9.89 -18.68 -7.43
C TRP A 69 10.45 -19.86 -8.26
N MET A 70 9.97 -21.05 -7.95
CA MET A 70 10.23 -22.28 -8.70
C MET A 70 9.06 -22.52 -9.65
N GLY A 71 9.32 -22.97 -10.86
CA GLY A 71 8.27 -23.16 -11.86
C GLY A 71 8.26 -22.04 -12.91
N VAL A 72 9.39 -21.85 -13.57
CA VAL A 72 9.56 -20.83 -14.62
C VAL A 72 8.45 -20.86 -15.68
N PRO A 73 7.97 -22.03 -16.17
CA PRO A 73 6.85 -22.05 -17.12
C PRO A 73 5.56 -21.42 -16.56
N GLU A 74 5.19 -21.76 -15.32
CA GLU A 74 4.00 -21.16 -14.66
C GLU A 74 4.19 -19.65 -14.43
N ARG A 75 5.38 -19.26 -13.97
CA ARG A 75 5.74 -17.86 -13.75
C ARG A 75 5.64 -17.01 -15.03
N ILE A 76 5.90 -17.59 -16.18
CA ILE A 76 5.79 -16.90 -17.48
C ILE A 76 4.34 -16.89 -17.96
N ALA A 77 3.65 -18.04 -17.93
CA ALA A 77 2.34 -18.20 -18.54
C ALA A 77 1.21 -17.64 -17.67
N ALA A 78 1.27 -17.84 -16.34
CA ALA A 78 0.21 -17.47 -15.40
C ALA A 78 0.77 -17.01 -14.03
N PRO A 79 1.59 -15.93 -13.99
CA PRO A 79 2.39 -15.56 -12.81
C PRO A 79 1.55 -15.32 -11.55
N PHE A 80 0.31 -14.92 -11.69
CA PHE A 80 -0.59 -14.57 -10.57
C PHE A 80 -1.75 -15.56 -10.40
N ALA A 81 -1.68 -16.76 -10.99
CA ALA A 81 -2.78 -17.74 -10.87
C ALA A 81 -3.00 -18.16 -9.40
N ARG A 82 -1.93 -18.40 -8.64
CA ARG A 82 -1.99 -18.74 -7.21
C ARG A 82 -2.52 -17.58 -6.39
N TYR A 83 -2.02 -16.37 -6.66
CA TYR A 83 -2.51 -15.15 -6.04
C TYR A 83 -4.01 -14.95 -6.30
N ALA A 84 -4.44 -15.06 -7.56
CA ALA A 84 -5.84 -14.88 -7.94
C ALA A 84 -6.79 -15.87 -7.24
N LYS A 85 -6.32 -17.09 -6.99
CA LYS A 85 -7.09 -18.11 -6.25
C LYS A 85 -7.21 -17.79 -4.76
N ALA A 86 -6.13 -17.32 -4.11
CA ALA A 86 -6.08 -17.12 -2.66
C ALA A 86 -6.58 -15.73 -2.22
N VAL A 87 -6.39 -14.71 -3.05
CA VAL A 87 -6.63 -13.31 -2.70
C VAL A 87 -7.71 -12.68 -3.56
N GLY A 88 -7.67 -12.92 -4.88
CA GLY A 88 -8.55 -12.29 -5.86
C GLY A 88 -7.79 -11.76 -7.08
N PRO A 89 -8.48 -11.09 -8.01
CA PRO A 89 -7.86 -10.61 -9.24
C PRO A 89 -6.66 -9.69 -8.97
N PRO A 90 -5.51 -9.90 -9.65
CA PRO A 90 -4.30 -9.10 -9.43
C PRO A 90 -4.40 -7.65 -9.95
N ASP A 91 -5.35 -7.39 -10.83
CA ASP A 91 -5.63 -6.08 -11.42
C ASP A 91 -7.12 -5.78 -11.28
N ALA A 92 -7.46 -4.53 -10.97
CA ALA A 92 -8.81 -3.99 -11.03
C ALA A 92 -9.64 -3.95 -9.73
N GLU A 93 -9.04 -4.12 -8.59
CA GLU A 93 -9.76 -3.85 -7.35
C GLU A 93 -9.96 -2.35 -7.14
N ARG A 94 -11.13 -2.01 -6.65
CA ARG A 94 -11.50 -0.64 -6.30
C ARG A 94 -12.31 -0.60 -5.02
N PHE A 95 -12.11 0.46 -4.29
CA PHE A 95 -13.01 0.90 -3.23
C PHE A 95 -13.40 2.34 -3.50
N GLU A 96 -14.69 2.65 -3.38
CA GLU A 96 -15.21 3.97 -3.72
C GLU A 96 -16.35 4.34 -2.80
N THR A 97 -16.23 5.52 -2.19
CA THR A 97 -17.25 6.24 -1.43
C THR A 97 -17.23 7.70 -1.86
N ASP A 98 -18.13 8.50 -1.34
CA ASP A 98 -18.11 9.95 -1.59
C ASP A 98 -16.84 10.64 -1.04
N ALA A 99 -16.17 10.02 -0.05
CA ALA A 99 -14.99 10.58 0.62
C ALA A 99 -13.67 9.96 0.17
N LEU A 100 -13.68 8.76 -0.41
CA LEU A 100 -12.46 7.99 -0.69
C LEU A 100 -12.59 7.16 -1.97
N LEU A 101 -11.66 7.34 -2.89
CA LEU A 101 -11.48 6.47 -4.05
C LEU A 101 -10.10 5.83 -4.01
N VAL A 102 -10.05 4.50 -3.90
CA VAL A 102 -8.81 3.71 -3.97
C VAL A 102 -8.83 2.81 -5.19
N ARG A 103 -7.71 2.76 -5.90
CA ARG A 103 -7.49 1.86 -7.05
C ARG A 103 -6.17 1.13 -6.89
N THR A 104 -6.16 -0.14 -7.23
CA THR A 104 -4.92 -0.92 -7.30
C THR A 104 -4.32 -0.89 -8.70
N ILE A 105 -2.98 -0.96 -8.77
CA ILE A 105 -2.21 -1.17 -10.00
C ILE A 105 -1.21 -2.30 -9.73
N ASN A 106 -1.34 -3.40 -10.44
CA ASN A 106 -0.32 -4.45 -10.39
C ASN A 106 0.98 -3.97 -11.06
N SER A 107 1.97 -3.66 -10.25
CA SER A 107 3.32 -3.27 -10.70
C SER A 107 4.29 -4.45 -10.80
N ALA A 108 3.92 -5.62 -10.28
CA ALA A 108 4.73 -6.84 -10.36
C ALA A 108 4.62 -7.50 -11.74
N ARG A 109 5.60 -8.32 -12.09
CA ARG A 109 5.65 -9.09 -13.34
C ARG A 109 6.23 -10.46 -13.07
N GLY A 110 5.66 -11.48 -13.67
CA GLY A 110 6.22 -12.84 -13.63
C GLY A 110 7.53 -12.92 -14.35
N TRP A 111 7.62 -12.29 -15.53
CA TRP A 111 8.81 -12.28 -16.37
C TRP A 111 9.10 -10.89 -16.95
N GLN A 112 10.37 -10.57 -17.14
CA GLN A 112 10.84 -9.33 -17.74
C GLN A 112 12.15 -9.57 -18.50
N ILE A 113 12.39 -8.77 -19.55
CA ILE A 113 13.69 -8.76 -20.26
C ILE A 113 14.67 -7.93 -19.40
N ARG A 114 15.07 -8.46 -18.25
CA ARG A 114 16.11 -7.94 -17.37
C ARG A 114 16.52 -9.02 -16.36
N LEU A 115 17.76 -8.95 -15.86
CA LEU A 115 18.29 -9.94 -14.92
C LEU A 115 17.58 -9.90 -13.57
N ASN A 116 17.17 -8.72 -13.10
CA ASN A 116 16.49 -8.57 -11.82
C ASN A 116 14.97 -8.49 -12.03
N TRP A 117 14.25 -9.56 -11.74
CA TRP A 117 12.81 -9.69 -11.87
C TRP A 117 12.02 -9.13 -10.67
N SER A 118 12.71 -8.77 -9.58
CA SER A 118 12.07 -8.12 -8.44
C SER A 118 11.66 -6.67 -8.71
N LYS A 119 12.16 -6.06 -9.79
CA LYS A 119 11.84 -4.66 -10.10
C LYS A 119 10.51 -4.53 -10.83
N GLY A 120 9.71 -3.55 -10.41
CA GLY A 120 8.39 -3.30 -10.97
C GLY A 120 8.38 -2.77 -12.41
N HIS A 121 7.20 -2.90 -13.04
CA HIS A 121 6.90 -2.31 -14.33
C HIS A 121 5.45 -1.83 -14.38
N ILE A 122 5.23 -0.59 -14.75
CA ILE A 122 3.91 -0.04 -15.06
C ILE A 122 3.90 0.40 -16.51
N SER A 123 3.04 -0.23 -17.30
CA SER A 123 2.85 0.14 -18.72
C SER A 123 2.11 1.48 -18.83
N ARG A 124 2.29 2.16 -19.98
CA ARG A 124 1.52 3.38 -20.29
C ARG A 124 0.02 3.13 -20.24
N LEU A 125 -0.44 1.98 -20.70
CA LEU A 125 -1.85 1.61 -20.68
C LEU A 125 -2.39 1.48 -19.26
N GLN A 126 -1.65 0.82 -18.34
CA GLN A 126 -2.04 0.72 -16.93
C GLN A 126 -2.14 2.11 -16.29
N ALA A 127 -1.13 2.97 -16.49
CA ALA A 127 -1.14 4.34 -15.98
C ALA A 127 -2.34 5.14 -16.50
N MET A 128 -2.62 5.09 -17.80
CA MET A 128 -3.76 5.81 -18.40
C MET A 128 -5.11 5.25 -17.95
N LYS A 129 -5.26 3.93 -17.78
CA LYS A 129 -6.47 3.34 -17.21
C LYS A 129 -6.69 3.80 -15.77
N ALA A 130 -5.63 3.88 -14.97
CA ALA A 130 -5.71 4.39 -13.60
C ALA A 130 -6.13 5.87 -13.58
N VAL A 131 -5.52 6.71 -14.41
CA VAL A 131 -5.88 8.14 -14.55
C VAL A 131 -7.36 8.31 -14.85
N ARG A 132 -7.86 7.66 -15.91
CA ARG A 132 -9.29 7.75 -16.28
C ARG A 132 -10.23 7.35 -15.15
N ARG A 133 -9.80 6.41 -14.33
CA ARG A 133 -10.60 5.96 -13.18
C ARG A 133 -10.55 6.94 -12.00
N MET A 134 -9.47 7.71 -11.86
CA MET A 134 -9.38 8.78 -10.86
C MET A 134 -10.23 10.00 -11.24
N GLU A 135 -10.42 10.23 -12.53
CA GLU A 135 -11.28 11.32 -13.04
C GLU A 135 -12.76 11.15 -12.68
N THR A 136 -13.20 9.93 -12.33
CA THR A 136 -14.59 9.65 -11.92
C THR A 136 -14.83 9.86 -10.42
N ALA A 137 -13.80 10.15 -9.63
CA ALA A 137 -13.91 10.37 -8.19
C ALA A 137 -14.83 11.57 -7.88
N ALA A 138 -15.58 11.49 -6.78
CA ALA A 138 -16.29 12.65 -6.26
C ALA A 138 -15.32 13.82 -6.06
N PRO A 139 -15.75 15.07 -6.22
CA PRO A 139 -14.86 16.24 -6.15
C PRO A 139 -14.01 16.30 -4.88
N ASP A 140 -14.61 15.94 -3.73
CA ASP A 140 -13.97 15.99 -2.41
C ASP A 140 -13.33 14.67 -1.98
N ALA A 141 -13.42 13.59 -2.78
CA ALA A 141 -12.86 12.30 -2.43
C ALA A 141 -11.34 12.32 -2.42
N LEU A 142 -10.74 11.74 -1.39
CA LEU A 142 -9.31 11.42 -1.36
C LEU A 142 -9.02 10.39 -2.47
N ARG A 143 -8.07 10.71 -3.37
CA ARG A 143 -7.71 9.86 -4.52
C ARG A 143 -6.44 9.10 -4.24
N VAL A 144 -6.55 7.79 -4.14
CA VAL A 144 -5.46 6.91 -3.72
C VAL A 144 -5.18 5.84 -4.78
N ILE A 145 -3.91 5.68 -5.11
CA ILE A 145 -3.40 4.53 -5.88
C ILE A 145 -2.63 3.63 -4.92
N ALA A 146 -2.91 2.33 -4.98
CA ALA A 146 -2.12 1.32 -4.28
C ALA A 146 -1.39 0.44 -5.30
N CYS A 147 -0.08 0.30 -5.15
CA CYS A 147 0.75 -0.61 -5.94
C CYS A 147 1.90 -1.10 -5.06
N HIS A 148 2.55 -2.21 -5.45
CA HIS A 148 3.63 -2.75 -4.61
C HIS A 148 4.91 -1.93 -4.71
N HIS A 149 5.38 -1.65 -5.92
CA HIS A 149 6.67 -0.98 -6.12
C HIS A 149 6.51 0.54 -6.11
N PRO A 150 7.38 1.28 -5.40
CA PRO A 150 7.44 2.74 -5.47
C PRO A 150 7.66 3.23 -6.91
N LEU A 151 6.87 4.20 -7.35
CA LEU A 151 6.94 4.74 -8.72
C LEU A 151 8.23 5.51 -8.98
N MET A 152 8.80 6.09 -7.92
CA MET A 152 10.02 6.86 -7.89
C MET A 152 10.96 6.33 -6.81
N GLU A 153 12.24 6.64 -6.93
CA GLU A 153 13.21 6.35 -5.88
C GLU A 153 12.81 7.07 -4.58
N ALA A 154 12.78 6.35 -3.47
CA ALA A 154 12.61 6.94 -2.16
C ALA A 154 13.93 7.58 -1.69
N VAL A 155 13.89 8.85 -1.32
CA VAL A 155 15.08 9.54 -0.82
C VAL A 155 15.49 8.94 0.52
N GLY A 156 16.74 8.48 0.62
CA GLY A 156 17.23 7.79 1.82
C GLY A 156 16.72 6.35 1.97
N GLY A 157 16.06 5.82 0.96
CA GLY A 157 15.55 4.44 0.99
C GLY A 157 16.68 3.40 1.06
N PRO A 158 16.40 2.23 1.67
CA PRO A 158 17.42 1.20 1.91
C PRO A 158 17.87 0.49 0.62
N MET A 159 17.19 0.70 -0.48
CA MET A 159 17.51 0.11 -1.77
C MET A 159 16.95 0.90 -2.95
N THR A 160 17.53 0.70 -4.14
CA THR A 160 16.99 1.29 -5.37
C THR A 160 15.76 0.54 -5.86
N ALA A 161 14.62 1.25 -5.96
CA ALA A 161 13.34 0.71 -6.42
C ALA A 161 12.97 1.24 -7.82
N ARG A 162 13.87 1.09 -8.79
CA ARG A 162 13.65 1.64 -10.13
C ARG A 162 12.58 0.86 -10.90
N VAL A 163 11.38 1.43 -10.95
CA VAL A 163 10.23 0.88 -11.71
C VAL A 163 10.28 1.34 -13.16
N ARG A 164 10.17 0.39 -14.10
CA ARG A 164 10.04 0.73 -15.53
C ARG A 164 8.68 1.40 -15.78
N GLY A 165 8.68 2.59 -16.36
CA GLY A 165 7.46 3.39 -16.56
C GLY A 165 6.97 4.12 -15.32
N GLY A 166 7.64 3.98 -14.15
CA GLY A 166 7.24 4.61 -12.90
C GLY A 166 7.19 6.14 -13.00
N ARG A 167 8.23 6.78 -13.57
CA ARG A 167 8.25 8.24 -13.78
C ARG A 167 7.07 8.73 -14.62
N TYR A 168 6.75 8.02 -15.69
CA TYR A 168 5.59 8.35 -16.53
C TYR A 168 4.29 8.19 -15.74
N ALA A 169 4.12 7.08 -15.03
CA ALA A 169 2.93 6.84 -14.22
C ALA A 169 2.78 7.91 -13.12
N ALA A 170 3.86 8.21 -12.36
CA ALA A 170 3.86 9.23 -11.32
C ALA A 170 3.45 10.61 -11.85
N SER A 171 4.03 11.04 -12.98
CA SER A 171 3.68 12.32 -13.62
C SER A 171 2.21 12.37 -14.06
N ARG A 172 1.66 11.28 -14.64
CA ARG A 172 0.27 11.24 -15.08
C ARG A 172 -0.73 11.19 -13.96
N LEU A 173 -0.41 10.45 -12.88
CA LEU A 173 -1.24 10.35 -11.68
C LEU A 173 -1.27 11.68 -10.91
N ALA A 174 -0.12 12.34 -10.76
CA ALA A 174 -0.06 13.67 -10.15
C ALA A 174 -0.89 14.70 -10.95
N ALA A 175 -0.78 14.69 -12.28
CA ALA A 175 -1.58 15.56 -13.13
C ALA A 175 -3.09 15.26 -13.07
N ALA A 176 -3.49 14.03 -12.72
CA ALA A 176 -4.88 13.63 -12.52
C ALA A 176 -5.40 13.93 -11.10
N GLY A 177 -4.59 14.59 -10.27
CA GLY A 177 -4.98 14.97 -8.92
C GLY A 177 -5.02 13.81 -7.93
N VAL A 178 -4.21 12.76 -8.12
CA VAL A 178 -4.01 11.72 -7.11
C VAL A 178 -3.33 12.35 -5.89
N ASP A 179 -3.82 12.04 -4.70
CA ASP A 179 -3.28 12.56 -3.44
C ASP A 179 -2.21 11.63 -2.87
N VAL A 180 -2.46 10.33 -2.92
CA VAL A 180 -1.60 9.32 -2.28
C VAL A 180 -1.28 8.18 -3.25
N VAL A 181 -0.02 7.77 -3.28
CA VAL A 181 0.43 6.51 -3.89
C VAL A 181 0.99 5.62 -2.78
N MET A 182 0.21 4.63 -2.35
CA MET A 182 0.62 3.64 -1.34
C MET A 182 1.50 2.58 -1.98
N THR A 183 2.61 2.24 -1.30
CA THR A 183 3.57 1.24 -1.78
C THR A 183 4.14 0.39 -0.66
N GLY A 184 4.76 -0.74 -1.00
CA GLY A 184 5.57 -1.58 -0.14
C GLY A 184 7.01 -1.69 -0.64
N HIS A 185 7.53 -2.92 -0.75
CA HIS A 185 8.78 -3.32 -1.39
C HIS A 185 10.06 -2.87 -0.67
N LEU A 186 10.10 -1.66 -0.11
CA LEU A 186 11.30 -1.13 0.55
C LEU A 186 11.46 -1.63 1.97
N HIS A 187 10.40 -2.16 2.60
CA HIS A 187 10.36 -2.58 4.00
C HIS A 187 10.66 -1.45 4.99
N ALA A 188 10.49 -0.21 4.58
CA ALA A 188 10.75 0.97 5.40
C ALA A 188 9.61 1.98 5.22
N PRO A 189 9.03 2.52 6.29
CA PRO A 189 8.00 3.54 6.19
C PRO A 189 8.60 4.88 5.74
N PHE A 190 7.93 5.54 4.80
CA PHE A 190 8.30 6.88 4.36
C PHE A 190 7.09 7.63 3.81
N VAL A 191 7.16 8.96 3.83
CA VAL A 191 6.26 9.86 3.12
C VAL A 191 7.11 10.90 2.40
N GLN A 192 6.92 11.03 1.09
CA GLN A 192 7.61 12.04 0.29
C GLN A 192 6.73 12.56 -0.84
N PRO A 193 6.77 13.86 -1.17
CA PRO A 193 6.06 14.39 -2.32
C PRO A 193 6.67 13.84 -3.62
N LEU A 194 5.82 13.57 -4.61
CA LEU A 194 6.28 13.28 -5.96
C LEU A 194 6.67 14.59 -6.66
N PRO A 195 7.79 14.61 -7.41
CA PRO A 195 8.29 15.84 -8.05
C PRO A 195 7.52 16.13 -9.37
N PHE A 196 6.18 16.08 -9.34
CA PHE A 196 5.30 16.29 -10.48
C PHE A 196 4.01 17.00 -10.08
N GLY A 197 3.35 17.61 -11.05
CA GLY A 197 2.09 18.32 -10.83
C GLY A 197 2.29 19.51 -9.90
N ASP A 198 1.42 19.64 -8.94
CA ASP A 198 1.44 20.68 -7.89
C ASP A 198 2.31 20.34 -6.68
N GLY A 199 2.98 19.18 -6.69
CA GLY A 199 3.77 18.67 -5.56
C GLY A 199 2.95 18.10 -4.41
N MET A 200 1.62 18.04 -4.54
CA MET A 200 0.70 17.56 -3.49
C MET A 200 0.25 16.12 -3.71
N THR A 201 1.00 15.34 -4.47
CA THR A 201 0.87 13.88 -4.55
C THR A 201 1.97 13.24 -3.73
N TYR A 202 1.61 12.45 -2.73
CA TYR A 202 2.57 11.86 -1.80
C TYR A 202 2.75 10.36 -2.06
N ALA A 203 4.00 9.93 -2.20
CA ALA A 203 4.36 8.53 -2.12
C ALA A 203 4.46 8.12 -0.64
N VAL A 204 3.71 7.09 -0.26
CA VAL A 204 3.65 6.55 1.10
C VAL A 204 4.10 5.11 1.06
N GLY A 205 5.28 4.84 1.60
CA GLY A 205 5.84 3.50 1.74
C GLY A 205 5.44 2.87 3.06
N ALA A 206 5.07 1.60 3.03
CA ALA A 206 4.81 0.81 4.23
C ALA A 206 6.08 0.08 4.70
N GLY A 207 6.13 -0.25 5.99
CA GLY A 207 7.07 -1.22 6.55
C GLY A 207 6.74 -2.64 6.11
N THR A 208 7.40 -3.61 6.71
CA THR A 208 7.19 -5.05 6.52
C THR A 208 6.59 -5.67 7.78
N LEU A 209 5.92 -6.81 7.68
CA LEU A 209 5.55 -7.67 8.81
C LEU A 209 6.36 -8.98 8.79
N SER A 210 7.53 -8.98 8.14
CA SER A 210 8.41 -10.13 8.03
C SER A 210 9.71 -9.95 8.81
N LEU A 211 10.43 -11.03 8.98
CA LEU A 211 11.78 -11.06 9.57
C LEU A 211 12.85 -10.40 8.66
N ARG A 212 12.48 -9.98 7.45
CA ARG A 212 13.36 -9.29 6.50
C ARG A 212 13.38 -7.78 6.74
N GLU A 213 13.83 -7.40 7.91
CA GLU A 213 14.03 -6.00 8.24
C GLU A 213 15.11 -5.35 7.37
N ARG A 214 14.89 -4.08 7.03
CA ARG A 214 15.85 -3.25 6.27
C ARG A 214 16.13 -1.94 7.01
N GLY A 215 16.37 -2.05 8.31
CA GLY A 215 16.63 -0.92 9.19
C GLY A 215 15.38 -0.27 9.78
N SER A 216 14.22 -0.92 9.64
CA SER A 216 12.98 -0.54 10.33
C SER A 216 12.37 -1.77 10.97
N ALA A 217 11.82 -1.62 12.17
CA ALA A 217 11.10 -2.68 12.85
C ALA A 217 9.86 -3.13 12.04
N PRO A 218 9.38 -4.37 12.24
CA PRO A 218 8.14 -4.82 11.62
C PRO A 218 6.98 -3.88 11.93
N GLY A 219 6.19 -3.52 10.90
CA GLY A 219 5.13 -2.55 11.12
C GLY A 219 4.30 -2.24 9.87
N PHE A 220 3.38 -1.31 10.02
CA PHE A 220 2.45 -0.86 8.98
C PHE A 220 2.09 0.61 9.17
N ASN A 221 1.37 1.21 8.22
CA ASN A 221 0.91 2.59 8.34
C ASN A 221 -0.58 2.66 8.65
N VAL A 222 -0.95 3.64 9.49
CA VAL A 222 -2.31 4.17 9.62
C VAL A 222 -2.35 5.51 8.89
N ILE A 223 -3.34 5.71 8.04
CA ILE A 223 -3.48 6.91 7.21
C ILE A 223 -4.84 7.53 7.49
N GLU A 224 -4.86 8.80 7.85
CA GLU A 224 -6.07 9.54 8.25
C GLU A 224 -6.09 10.93 7.61
N THR A 225 -7.27 11.42 7.31
CA THR A 225 -7.46 12.82 6.93
C THR A 225 -7.85 13.63 8.15
N LEU A 226 -7.08 14.68 8.47
CA LEU A 226 -7.30 15.59 9.59
C LEU A 226 -7.54 17.01 9.06
N GLY A 227 -8.79 17.33 8.76
CA GLY A 227 -9.11 18.61 8.12
C GLY A 227 -8.48 18.70 6.73
N ASP A 228 -7.55 19.64 6.55
CA ASP A 228 -6.84 19.88 5.30
C ASP A 228 -5.45 19.20 5.27
N GLU A 229 -5.19 18.29 6.18
CA GLU A 229 -3.95 17.53 6.27
C GLU A 229 -4.19 16.02 6.13
N LEU A 230 -3.19 15.33 5.63
CA LEU A 230 -3.06 13.88 5.66
C LEU A 230 -2.08 13.52 6.78
N SER A 231 -2.54 12.73 7.73
CA SER A 231 -1.72 12.10 8.75
C SER A 231 -1.33 10.70 8.30
N VAL A 232 -0.05 10.38 8.33
CA VAL A 232 0.47 9.03 8.09
C VAL A 232 1.28 8.64 9.31
N THR A 233 0.79 7.68 10.07
CA THR A 233 1.47 7.16 11.26
C THR A 233 2.04 5.78 10.98
N ALA A 234 3.37 5.65 11.04
CA ALA A 234 4.04 4.35 11.05
C ALA A 234 3.89 3.71 12.43
N MET A 235 3.25 2.55 12.45
CA MET A 235 3.16 1.68 13.63
C MET A 235 4.28 0.67 13.56
N ALA A 236 5.04 0.51 14.64
CA ALA A 236 6.14 -0.43 14.75
C ALA A 236 5.90 -1.45 15.86
N TRP A 237 6.32 -2.69 15.62
CA TRP A 237 6.33 -3.78 16.60
C TRP A 237 7.69 -3.84 17.27
N ASP A 238 7.75 -3.67 18.58
CA ASP A 238 8.99 -3.67 19.38
C ASP A 238 9.33 -5.05 19.98
N GLY A 239 8.61 -6.08 19.56
CA GLY A 239 8.71 -7.43 20.13
C GLY A 239 7.72 -7.70 21.27
N LYS A 240 6.97 -6.68 21.73
CA LYS A 240 5.97 -6.79 22.80
C LYS A 240 4.65 -6.11 22.48
N ALA A 241 4.71 -4.93 21.85
CA ALA A 241 3.55 -4.12 21.55
C ALA A 241 3.72 -3.37 20.22
N LEU A 242 2.59 -3.01 19.61
CA LEU A 242 2.55 -2.04 18.51
C LEU A 242 2.47 -0.63 19.08
N ALA A 243 3.39 0.22 18.66
CA ALA A 243 3.41 1.64 19.02
C ALA A 243 3.59 2.53 17.80
N ALA A 244 3.12 3.78 17.87
CA ALA A 244 3.42 4.79 16.88
C ALA A 244 4.92 5.15 16.96
N GLU A 245 5.66 4.86 15.90
CA GLU A 245 7.09 5.18 15.80
C GLU A 245 7.30 6.59 15.24
N ARG A 246 6.52 6.93 14.20
CA ARG A 246 6.65 8.20 13.51
C ARG A 246 5.32 8.61 12.87
N THR A 247 5.02 9.90 12.93
CA THR A 247 3.88 10.50 12.22
C THR A 247 4.36 11.60 11.29
N TRP A 248 3.88 11.58 10.05
CA TRP A 248 4.02 12.68 9.09
C TRP A 248 2.66 13.36 8.94
N LEU A 249 2.68 14.69 8.96
CA LEU A 249 1.55 15.54 8.60
C LEU A 249 1.91 16.26 7.32
N VAL A 250 1.09 16.10 6.29
CA VAL A 250 1.31 16.74 4.99
C VAL A 250 0.01 17.39 4.50
N PRO A 251 0.07 18.57 3.86
CA PRO A 251 -1.11 19.26 3.40
C PRO A 251 -1.82 18.46 2.29
N LEU A 252 -3.15 18.43 2.34
CA LEU A 252 -3.99 17.94 1.26
C LEU A 252 -4.22 19.04 0.21
N ARG A 253 -4.43 18.62 -1.02
CA ARG A 253 -4.82 19.53 -2.11
C ARG A 253 -6.14 20.23 -1.77
N PRO A 254 -6.22 21.57 -1.91
CA PRO A 254 -7.47 22.30 -1.75
C PRO A 254 -8.56 21.75 -2.67
N ARG A 255 -9.77 21.58 -2.15
CA ARG A 255 -10.90 21.03 -2.88
C ARG A 255 -11.98 22.08 -3.05
N PRO A 256 -12.60 22.18 -4.25
CA PRO A 256 -13.72 23.06 -4.46
C PRO A 256 -14.92 22.53 -3.68
N GLY A 257 -15.31 23.13 -2.58
CA GLY A 257 -16.46 22.74 -1.77
C GLY A 257 -16.21 22.73 -0.27
N LYS A 258 -14.97 22.71 0.20
CA LYS A 258 -14.59 22.94 1.60
C LYS A 258 -14.43 24.43 1.95
N GLY A 259 -15.18 25.31 1.28
CA GLY A 259 -15.37 26.68 1.74
C GLY A 259 -16.16 26.66 3.05
N ASN A 260 -15.45 26.86 4.15
CA ASN A 260 -15.95 27.24 5.46
C ASN A 260 -17.18 26.45 5.98
N ARG A 261 -17.03 25.12 6.16
CA ARG A 261 -17.90 24.41 7.10
C ARG A 261 -17.22 24.39 8.46
N ASP A 262 -17.25 25.52 9.13
CA ASP A 262 -17.17 25.55 10.58
C ASP A 262 -18.30 24.68 11.14
N SER A 263 -17.89 23.62 11.83
CA SER A 263 -18.68 22.75 12.68
C SER A 263 -18.75 21.27 12.27
N TRP A 264 -17.61 20.60 12.08
CA TRP A 264 -17.51 19.24 12.55
C TRP A 264 -16.55 19.25 13.74
N LYS A 265 -17.10 19.43 14.94
CA LYS A 265 -16.41 19.05 16.17
C LYS A 265 -16.29 17.54 16.17
N SER A 266 -15.29 17.01 15.43
CA SER A 266 -14.77 15.69 15.68
C SER A 266 -14.05 15.78 17.02
N THR A 267 -14.70 15.32 18.06
CA THR A 267 -14.02 15.01 19.32
C THR A 267 -12.85 14.11 18.97
N PRO A 268 -11.61 14.48 19.32
CA PRO A 268 -10.49 13.57 19.13
C PRO A 268 -10.79 12.33 19.97
N ARG A 269 -10.98 11.19 19.33
CA ARG A 269 -11.05 9.92 20.05
C ARG A 269 -9.63 9.61 20.51
N PRO A 270 -9.34 9.55 21.81
CA PRO A 270 -8.00 9.30 22.29
C PRO A 270 -7.59 7.88 21.91
N PHE A 271 -6.56 7.77 21.07
CA PHE A 271 -5.82 6.54 20.93
C PHE A 271 -5.18 6.23 22.29
N CYS A 272 -5.56 5.12 22.85
CA CYS A 272 -5.03 4.42 24.04
C CYS A 272 -4.23 5.27 25.03
N LYS A 273 -4.87 5.62 26.15
CA LYS A 273 -4.13 5.74 27.41
C LYS A 273 -3.69 4.33 27.81
N SER A 274 -2.37 4.15 27.97
CA SER A 274 -1.76 2.99 28.58
C SER A 274 -2.50 2.63 29.88
N ALA A 275 -3.03 1.40 29.95
CA ALA A 275 -3.37 0.79 31.23
C ALA A 275 -2.05 0.46 31.92
N SER A 276 -1.85 1.12 33.05
CA SER A 276 -0.85 0.78 34.05
C SER A 276 -1.08 -0.59 34.64
#